data_a617ee7ce5ecca9911bd4735c4f70317
#
_entry.id   a617ee7ce5ecca9911bd4735c4f70317
#
_cell.length_a   1.000
_cell.length_b   1.000
_cell.length_c   1.000
_cell.angle_alpha   90.00
_cell.angle_beta   90.00
_cell.angle_gamma   90.00
#
_symmetry.space_group_name_H-M   'P 1'
#
loop_
_entity.id
_entity.type
_entity.pdbx_description
1 polymer ?
#
loop_
_entity_poly.entity_id
_entity_poly.type
_entity_poly.pdbx_seq_one_letter_code
_entity_poly.pdbx_strand_id
1 'polypeptide(L)'
;MTPAWRVLLLILSGFCTVSAIAGFIVLGPGGAKGWPLEFLGGSPFDSYVGPAIILLVVVGGTQFVAFVLLLLRRASASLWAAVAGFALVVWIIAEQLLFYVPDVSGEWIALPILQITYSALGLAELRCVLSLLGLFDREHTHAVIAR
;
A
#
# COMPACT_ATOMS: atom_id res chain seq x y z
N MET A 1 14.19 15.79 -6.76
CA MET A 1 12.79 15.28 -6.91
C MET A 1 12.00 16.28 -7.72
N THR A 2 11.51 15.92 -8.90
CA THR A 2 10.65 16.80 -9.68
C THR A 2 9.35 17.08 -8.93
N PRO A 3 8.76 18.27 -9.06
CA PRO A 3 7.54 18.63 -8.34
C PRO A 3 6.37 17.66 -8.65
N ALA A 4 6.29 17.17 -9.89
CA ALA A 4 5.22 16.25 -10.31
C ALA A 4 5.24 14.91 -9.54
N TRP A 5 6.40 14.25 -9.46
CA TRP A 5 6.53 12.97 -8.73
C TRP A 5 6.24 13.11 -7.24
N ARG A 6 6.66 14.24 -6.64
CA ARG A 6 6.37 14.52 -5.24
C ARG A 6 4.87 14.69 -4.99
N VAL A 7 4.16 15.43 -5.85
CA VAL A 7 2.70 15.60 -5.75
C VAL A 7 2.00 14.25 -5.89
N LEU A 8 2.41 13.43 -6.86
CA LEU A 8 1.84 12.10 -7.04
C LEU A 8 2.03 11.22 -5.79
N LEU A 9 3.24 11.17 -5.24
CA LEU A 9 3.51 10.41 -4.01
C LEU A 9 2.72 10.94 -2.82
N LEU A 10 2.53 12.26 -2.68
CA LEU A 10 1.68 12.84 -1.64
C LEU A 10 0.22 12.41 -1.77
N ILE A 11 -0.31 12.38 -2.99
CA ILE A 11 -1.68 11.93 -3.24
C ILE A 11 -1.81 10.44 -2.90
N LEU A 12 -0.88 9.60 -3.37
CA LEU A 12 -0.92 8.15 -3.15
C LEU A 12 -0.81 7.83 -1.65
N SER A 13 0.22 8.33 -0.97
CA SER A 13 0.44 8.04 0.45
C SER A 13 -0.66 8.64 1.35
N GLY A 14 -1.17 9.82 1.03
CA GLY A 14 -2.30 10.42 1.73
C GLY A 14 -3.58 9.59 1.59
N PHE A 15 -3.90 9.16 0.37
CA PHE A 15 -5.03 8.28 0.09
C PHE A 15 -4.91 6.94 0.83
N CYS A 16 -3.74 6.28 0.74
CA CYS A 16 -3.51 5.00 1.43
C CYS A 16 -3.57 5.14 2.95
N THR A 17 -3.09 6.26 3.51
CA THR A 17 -3.22 6.53 4.96
C THR A 17 -4.68 6.60 5.38
N VAL A 18 -5.50 7.38 4.69
CA VAL A 18 -6.93 7.53 4.99
C VAL A 18 -7.66 6.19 4.83
N SER A 19 -7.33 5.44 3.78
CA SER A 19 -7.90 4.11 3.52
C SER A 19 -7.55 3.11 4.61
N ALA A 20 -6.31 3.10 5.10
CA ALA A 20 -5.88 2.21 6.20
C ALA A 20 -6.61 2.54 7.51
N ILE A 21 -6.83 3.83 7.80
CA ILE A 21 -7.61 4.27 8.97
C ILE A 21 -9.08 3.81 8.82
N ALA A 22 -9.68 4.00 7.64
CA ALA A 22 -11.04 3.56 7.37
C ALA A 22 -11.17 2.03 7.51
N GLY A 23 -10.23 1.26 6.95
CA GLY A 23 -10.17 -0.19 7.07
C GLY A 23 -10.04 -0.64 8.52
N PHE A 24 -9.19 0.03 9.32
CA PHE A 24 -9.08 -0.21 10.76
C PHE A 24 -10.41 0.02 11.49
N ILE A 25 -11.10 1.12 11.20
CA ILE A 25 -12.37 1.44 11.85
C ILE A 25 -13.44 0.38 11.52
N VAL A 26 -13.51 -0.07 10.28
CA VAL A 26 -14.50 -1.07 9.83
C VAL A 26 -14.20 -2.45 10.42
N LEU A 27 -12.94 -2.89 10.36
CA LEU A 27 -12.55 -4.25 10.78
C LEU A 27 -12.35 -4.37 12.29
N GLY A 28 -11.83 -3.34 12.95
CA GLY A 28 -11.57 -3.33 14.39
C GLY A 28 -12.80 -2.89 15.19
N PRO A 29 -12.96 -1.58 15.53
CA PRO A 29 -14.08 -1.09 16.35
C PRO A 29 -15.45 -1.33 15.70
N GLY A 30 -15.54 -1.34 14.37
CA GLY A 30 -16.76 -1.66 13.62
C GLY A 30 -17.19 -3.12 13.75
N GLY A 31 -16.31 -3.99 14.24
CA GLY A 31 -16.55 -5.41 14.47
C GLY A 31 -16.74 -6.20 13.19
N ALA A 32 -16.21 -5.70 12.05
CA ALA A 32 -16.30 -6.35 10.73
C ALA A 32 -17.73 -6.87 10.42
N LYS A 33 -18.74 -6.04 10.69
CA LYS A 33 -20.16 -6.41 10.53
C LYS A 33 -20.42 -6.93 9.12
N GLY A 34 -20.98 -8.14 9.04
CA GLY A 34 -21.28 -8.81 7.78
C GLY A 34 -20.10 -9.58 7.16
N TRP A 35 -18.91 -9.53 7.75
CA TRP A 35 -17.76 -10.29 7.27
C TRP A 35 -17.72 -11.68 7.92
N PRO A 36 -17.77 -12.77 7.12
CA PRO A 36 -17.70 -14.13 7.67
C PRO A 36 -16.35 -14.38 8.36
N LEU A 37 -16.38 -14.93 9.57
CA LEU A 37 -15.16 -15.36 10.27
C LEU A 37 -14.45 -16.51 9.55
N GLU A 38 -15.17 -17.24 8.71
CA GLU A 38 -14.63 -18.32 7.88
C GLU A 38 -13.50 -17.83 6.95
N PHE A 39 -13.48 -16.55 6.56
CA PHE A 39 -12.39 -15.96 5.78
C PHE A 39 -11.05 -15.95 6.53
N LEU A 40 -11.08 -16.01 7.85
CA LEU A 40 -9.89 -16.12 8.69
C LEU A 40 -9.42 -17.57 8.88
N GLY A 41 -10.12 -18.56 8.31
CA GLY A 41 -9.87 -19.99 8.57
C GLY A 41 -8.46 -20.50 8.20
N GLY A 42 -7.71 -19.77 7.37
CA GLY A 42 -6.31 -20.05 7.05
C GLY A 42 -5.28 -19.21 7.85
N SER A 43 -5.76 -18.34 8.73
CA SER A 43 -4.93 -17.38 9.46
C SER A 43 -4.81 -17.73 10.96
N PRO A 44 -3.80 -17.22 11.66
CA PRO A 44 -3.66 -17.38 13.10
C PRO A 44 -4.58 -16.46 13.92
N PHE A 45 -5.55 -15.79 13.29
CA PHE A 45 -6.40 -14.79 13.92
C PHE A 45 -7.81 -15.34 14.19
N ASP A 46 -8.29 -15.16 15.43
CA ASP A 46 -9.65 -15.51 15.83
C ASP A 46 -10.67 -14.37 15.57
N SER A 47 -10.19 -13.22 15.17
CA SER A 47 -11.01 -12.03 14.86
C SER A 47 -10.29 -11.09 13.90
N TYR A 48 -11.04 -10.17 13.29
CA TYR A 48 -10.50 -9.14 12.40
C TYR A 48 -9.71 -8.03 13.10
N VAL A 49 -9.73 -7.99 14.44
CA VAL A 49 -9.02 -6.95 15.22
C VAL A 49 -7.50 -7.02 15.02
N GLY A 50 -6.93 -8.23 15.01
CA GLY A 50 -5.50 -8.42 14.75
C GLY A 50 -5.06 -7.87 13.39
N PRO A 51 -5.64 -8.35 12.28
CA PRO A 51 -5.41 -7.80 10.96
C PRO A 51 -5.65 -6.30 10.86
N ALA A 52 -6.69 -5.77 11.50
CA ALA A 52 -6.98 -4.34 11.51
C ALA A 52 -5.87 -3.51 12.16
N ILE A 53 -5.32 -3.98 13.29
CA ILE A 53 -4.19 -3.31 13.94
C ILE A 53 -2.95 -3.34 13.06
N ILE A 54 -2.64 -4.47 12.43
CA ILE A 54 -1.50 -4.58 11.51
C ILE A 54 -1.68 -3.64 10.31
N LEU A 55 -2.86 -3.60 9.72
CA LEU A 55 -3.20 -2.68 8.63
C LEU A 55 -2.96 -1.22 9.05
N LEU A 56 -3.44 -0.82 10.23
CA LEU A 56 -3.28 0.55 10.71
C LEU A 56 -1.82 0.88 10.99
N VAL A 57 -1.10 0.01 11.73
CA VAL A 57 0.26 0.31 12.21
C VAL A 57 1.29 0.15 11.09
N VAL A 58 1.24 -0.96 10.36
CA VAL A 58 2.24 -1.24 9.33
C VAL A 58 1.94 -0.46 8.05
N VAL A 59 0.77 -0.62 7.47
CA VAL A 59 0.43 0.07 6.22
C VAL A 59 0.13 1.53 6.48
N GLY A 60 -0.84 1.84 7.33
CA GLY A 60 -1.23 3.21 7.66
C GLY A 60 -0.08 4.03 8.25
N GLY A 61 0.70 3.44 9.16
CA GLY A 61 1.84 4.10 9.80
C GLY A 61 2.95 4.45 8.82
N THR A 62 3.37 3.51 7.97
CA THR A 62 4.41 3.77 6.96
C THR A 62 3.95 4.78 5.91
N GLN A 63 2.70 4.70 5.46
CA GLN A 63 2.10 5.65 4.54
C GLN A 63 2.01 7.05 5.14
N PHE A 64 1.59 7.17 6.39
CA PHE A 64 1.54 8.43 7.11
C PHE A 64 2.92 9.07 7.27
N VAL A 65 3.94 8.29 7.66
CA VAL A 65 5.32 8.78 7.78
C VAL A 65 5.83 9.26 6.42
N ALA A 66 5.62 8.49 5.34
CA ALA A 66 5.97 8.89 3.99
C ALA A 66 5.29 10.20 3.60
N PHE A 67 3.98 10.32 3.83
CA PHE A 67 3.20 11.53 3.56
C PHE A 67 3.76 12.76 4.27
N VAL A 68 4.00 12.66 5.58
CA VAL A 68 4.54 13.78 6.39
C VAL A 68 5.93 14.20 5.92
N LEU A 69 6.82 13.23 5.66
CA LEU A 69 8.18 13.53 5.19
C LEU A 69 8.20 14.14 3.78
N LEU A 70 7.30 13.70 2.90
CA LEU A 70 7.08 14.30 1.59
C LEU A 70 6.55 15.74 1.73
N LEU A 71 5.63 15.97 2.64
CA LEU A 71 5.08 17.31 2.91
C LEU A 71 6.16 18.26 3.43
N LEU A 72 6.97 17.78 4.38
CA LEU A 72 8.07 18.53 4.98
C LEU A 72 9.34 18.59 4.10
N ARG A 73 9.33 18.00 2.90
CA ARG A 73 10.46 17.97 1.95
C ARG A 73 11.75 17.39 2.55
N ARG A 74 11.64 16.40 3.41
CA ARG A 74 12.80 15.78 4.04
C ARG A 74 13.57 14.88 3.07
N ALA A 75 14.89 14.78 3.25
CA ALA A 75 15.75 13.94 2.40
C ALA A 75 15.38 12.46 2.45
N SER A 76 14.87 11.96 3.60
CA SER A 76 14.41 10.58 3.77
C SER A 76 13.03 10.27 3.18
N ALA A 77 12.34 11.25 2.59
CA ALA A 77 10.98 11.07 2.09
C ALA A 77 10.86 9.98 1.02
N SER A 78 11.83 9.90 0.09
CA SER A 78 11.84 8.86 -0.95
C SER A 78 12.05 7.46 -0.37
N LEU A 79 12.90 7.32 0.64
CA LEU A 79 13.11 6.04 1.33
C LEU A 79 11.81 5.58 2.00
N TRP A 80 11.14 6.47 2.74
CA TRP A 80 9.90 6.12 3.41
C TRP A 80 8.75 5.87 2.45
N ALA A 81 8.70 6.54 1.29
CA ALA A 81 7.75 6.21 0.23
C ALA A 81 8.02 4.81 -0.36
N ALA A 82 9.29 4.41 -0.52
CA ALA A 82 9.62 3.04 -0.92
C ALA A 82 9.20 2.01 0.13
N VAL A 83 9.45 2.28 1.41
CA VAL A 83 9.04 1.41 2.53
C VAL A 83 7.51 1.29 2.55
N ALA A 84 6.78 2.39 2.39
CA ALA A 84 5.33 2.41 2.39
C ALA A 84 4.73 1.61 1.22
N GLY A 85 5.22 1.82 0.00
CA GLY A 85 4.78 1.06 -1.17
C GLY A 85 5.08 -0.42 -1.04
N PHE A 86 6.26 -0.80 -0.53
CA PHE A 86 6.62 -2.19 -0.28
C PHE A 86 5.74 -2.82 0.80
N ALA A 87 5.52 -2.13 1.93
CA ALA A 87 4.66 -2.60 3.01
C ALA A 87 3.22 -2.85 2.52
N LEU A 88 2.69 -1.97 1.67
CA LEU A 88 1.37 -2.14 1.08
C LEU A 88 1.29 -3.38 0.19
N VAL A 89 2.26 -3.60 -0.71
CA VAL A 89 2.30 -4.79 -1.57
C VAL A 89 2.40 -6.07 -0.75
N VAL A 90 3.30 -6.10 0.25
CA VAL A 90 3.46 -7.26 1.14
C VAL A 90 2.17 -7.53 1.93
N TRP A 91 1.49 -6.48 2.40
CA TRP A 91 0.23 -6.62 3.11
C TRP A 91 -0.84 -7.27 2.24
N ILE A 92 -1.02 -6.81 0.99
CA ILE A 92 -2.01 -7.40 0.08
C ILE A 92 -1.69 -8.87 -0.24
N ILE A 93 -0.40 -9.20 -0.43
CA ILE A 93 0.00 -10.61 -0.62
C ILE A 93 -0.33 -11.44 0.64
N ALA A 94 -0.04 -10.90 1.82
CA ALA A 94 -0.37 -11.56 3.08
C ALA A 94 -1.89 -11.77 3.25
N GLU A 95 -2.71 -10.78 2.89
CA GLU A 95 -4.18 -10.93 2.89
C GLU A 95 -4.63 -12.07 1.97
N GLN A 96 -4.10 -12.16 0.76
CA GLN A 96 -4.46 -13.22 -0.19
C GLN A 96 -4.04 -14.61 0.29
N LEU A 97 -2.94 -14.72 1.05
CA LEU A 97 -2.45 -15.99 1.57
C LEU A 97 -3.16 -16.41 2.86
N LEU A 98 -3.58 -15.45 3.68
CA LEU A 98 -4.14 -15.70 5.00
C LEU A 98 -5.67 -15.76 5.00
N PHE A 99 -6.33 -15.03 4.09
CA PHE A 99 -7.78 -14.98 4.04
C PHE A 99 -8.29 -15.85 2.92
N TYR A 100 -9.05 -16.87 3.30
CA TYR A 100 -9.69 -17.76 2.35
C TYR A 100 -11.10 -17.26 2.02
N VAL A 101 -11.29 -16.78 0.80
CA VAL A 101 -12.60 -16.39 0.28
C VAL A 101 -13.06 -17.47 -0.70
N PRO A 102 -13.95 -18.39 -0.28
CA PRO A 102 -14.34 -19.55 -1.09
C PRO A 102 -15.15 -19.17 -2.33
N ASP A 103 -15.90 -18.10 -2.28
CA ASP A 103 -16.70 -17.58 -3.38
C ASP A 103 -16.54 -16.06 -3.49
N VAL A 104 -15.96 -15.60 -4.59
CA VAL A 104 -15.76 -14.19 -4.91
C VAL A 104 -16.91 -13.61 -5.76
N SER A 105 -18.04 -14.31 -5.85
CA SER A 105 -19.23 -13.85 -6.55
C SER A 105 -20.12 -12.98 -5.67
N GLY A 106 -21.04 -12.26 -6.29
CA GLY A 106 -22.02 -11.45 -5.58
C GLY A 106 -21.42 -10.29 -4.78
N GLU A 107 -21.79 -10.17 -3.52
CA GLU A 107 -21.36 -9.04 -2.65
C GLU A 107 -19.86 -9.05 -2.30
N TRP A 108 -19.17 -10.20 -2.44
CA TRP A 108 -17.74 -10.32 -2.16
C TRP A 108 -16.82 -9.97 -3.34
N ILE A 109 -17.36 -9.69 -4.51
CA ILE A 109 -16.59 -9.30 -5.70
C ILE A 109 -15.75 -8.01 -5.46
N ALA A 110 -16.13 -7.20 -4.49
CA ALA A 110 -15.38 -6.00 -4.14
C ALA A 110 -13.99 -6.30 -3.56
N LEU A 111 -13.79 -7.45 -2.89
CA LEU A 111 -12.51 -7.81 -2.26
C LEU A 111 -11.37 -7.94 -3.27
N PRO A 112 -11.44 -8.78 -4.32
CA PRO A 112 -10.39 -8.86 -5.31
C PRO A 112 -10.16 -7.54 -6.05
N ILE A 113 -11.21 -6.73 -6.27
CA ILE A 113 -11.07 -5.42 -6.89
C ILE A 113 -10.24 -4.50 -5.99
N LEU A 114 -10.52 -4.46 -4.68
CA LEU A 114 -9.73 -3.70 -3.71
C LEU A 114 -8.29 -4.17 -3.65
N GLN A 115 -8.05 -5.49 -3.60
CA GLN A 115 -6.71 -6.07 -3.58
C GLN A 115 -5.88 -5.71 -4.82
N ILE A 116 -6.47 -5.80 -6.02
CA ILE A 116 -5.82 -5.39 -7.26
C ILE A 116 -5.53 -3.88 -7.24
N THR A 117 -6.48 -3.08 -6.78
CA THR A 117 -6.32 -1.62 -6.71
C THR A 117 -5.18 -1.23 -5.77
N TYR A 118 -5.15 -1.76 -4.54
CA TYR A 118 -4.09 -1.44 -3.59
C TYR A 118 -2.73 -2.01 -3.98
N SER A 119 -2.69 -3.18 -4.63
CA SER A 119 -1.44 -3.69 -5.24
C SER A 119 -0.91 -2.73 -6.30
N ALA A 120 -1.78 -2.24 -7.17
CA ALA A 120 -1.40 -1.27 -8.20
C ALA A 120 -0.91 0.06 -7.59
N LEU A 121 -1.54 0.54 -6.50
CA LEU A 121 -1.10 1.74 -5.79
C LEU A 121 0.29 1.56 -5.17
N GLY A 122 0.55 0.45 -4.50
CA GLY A 122 1.86 0.15 -3.92
C GLY A 122 2.96 0.04 -4.99
N LEU A 123 2.66 -0.63 -6.11
CA LEU A 123 3.58 -0.70 -7.25
C LEU A 123 3.81 0.67 -7.91
N ALA A 124 2.79 1.51 -7.98
CA ALA A 124 2.92 2.88 -8.48
C ALA A 124 3.84 3.73 -7.59
N GLU A 125 3.73 3.62 -6.27
CA GLU A 125 4.65 4.29 -5.33
C GLU A 125 6.09 3.83 -5.55
N LEU A 126 6.33 2.51 -5.62
CA LEU A 126 7.65 1.95 -5.89
C LEU A 126 8.21 2.43 -7.23
N ARG A 127 7.40 2.43 -8.28
CA ARG A 127 7.81 2.94 -9.60
C ARG A 127 8.17 4.42 -9.54
N CYS A 128 7.40 5.24 -8.84
CA CYS A 128 7.71 6.66 -8.64
C CYS A 128 9.08 6.85 -7.97
N VAL A 129 9.36 6.09 -6.92
CA VAL A 129 10.64 6.16 -6.21
C VAL A 129 11.80 5.69 -7.10
N LEU A 130 11.65 4.59 -7.85
CA LEU A 130 12.66 4.09 -8.79
C LEU A 130 12.95 5.10 -9.90
N SER A 131 11.93 5.78 -10.41
CA SER A 131 12.09 6.87 -11.38
C SER A 131 12.86 8.05 -10.78
N LEU A 132 12.62 8.39 -9.52
CA LEU A 132 13.34 9.44 -8.80
C LEU A 132 14.82 9.10 -8.57
N LEU A 133 15.14 7.80 -8.44
CA LEU A 133 16.52 7.31 -8.31
C LEU A 133 17.25 7.21 -9.66
N GLY A 134 16.60 7.61 -10.76
CA GLY A 134 17.21 7.62 -12.09
C GLY A 134 17.45 6.23 -12.69
N LEU A 135 16.82 5.18 -12.14
CA LEU A 135 17.02 3.81 -12.61
C LEU A 135 16.46 3.57 -14.02
N PHE A 136 15.60 4.47 -14.51
CA PHE A 136 15.03 4.43 -15.86
C PHE A 136 15.70 5.40 -16.83
N ASP A 137 16.61 6.29 -16.37
CA ASP A 137 17.29 7.29 -17.23
C ASP A 137 18.53 6.73 -17.96
N ARG A 138 18.72 5.42 -18.01
CA ARG A 138 19.91 4.77 -18.61
C ARG A 138 20.02 4.88 -20.13
N GLU A 139 19.06 5.44 -20.85
CA GLU A 139 19.14 5.55 -22.31
C GLU A 139 20.13 6.61 -22.81
N HIS A 140 20.54 7.58 -21.99
CA HIS A 140 21.46 8.63 -22.45
C HIS A 140 22.95 8.32 -22.29
N THR A 141 23.32 7.31 -21.53
CA THR A 141 24.74 7.02 -21.25
C THR A 141 25.44 6.29 -22.42
N HIS A 142 24.70 5.57 -23.24
CA HIS A 142 25.30 4.87 -24.41
C HIS A 142 25.62 5.78 -25.59
N ALA A 143 25.01 6.96 -25.68
CA ALA A 143 25.28 7.92 -26.75
C ALA A 143 26.56 8.71 -26.56
N VAL A 144 27.10 8.78 -25.34
CA VAL A 144 28.33 9.54 -25.01
C VAL A 144 29.61 8.69 -25.19
N ILE A 145 29.50 7.36 -25.12
CA ILE A 145 30.66 6.45 -25.24
C ILE A 145 30.95 6.09 -26.72
N ALA A 146 30.02 6.38 -27.63
CA ALA A 146 30.13 6.08 -29.06
C ALA A 146 30.72 7.26 -29.90
N ARG A 147 31.27 8.27 -29.28
CA ARG A 147 32.03 9.36 -29.90
C ARG A 147 33.45 9.38 -29.35
#